data_0a7fb398575e0724e4f217a7a8b7cf6f
#
_entry.id   0a7fb398575e0724e4f217a7a8b7cf6f
#
_cell.length_a   1.000
_cell.length_b   1.000
_cell.length_c   1.000
_cell.angle_alpha   90.00
_cell.angle_beta   90.00
_cell.angle_gamma   90.00
#
_symmetry.space_group_name_H-M   'P 1'
#
loop_
_entity.id
_entity.type
_entity.pdbx_description
1 polymer ?
#
loop_
_entity_poly.entity_id
_entity_poly.type
_entity_poly.pdbx_seq_one_letter_code
_entity_poly.pdbx_strand_id
1 'polypeptide(L)'
;MNEIMKIDTIQQYNDYFGVETLHPLVGVIEGSRGKPLYYCRKLYNVYAILLKDTTCGQLKYGQSAYDYQRGAILFIAPGQVMGSEDDGLLHQPEGWILAF
;
A
#
# COMPACT_ATOMS: atom_id res chain seq x y z
N MET A 1 17.29 -4.89 -7.77
CA MET A 1 17.07 -3.54 -8.31
C MET A 1 15.81 -2.97 -7.73
N ASN A 2 15.87 -1.73 -7.30
CA ASN A 2 14.73 -1.10 -6.60
C ASN A 2 13.86 -0.40 -7.61
N GLU A 3 12.90 -1.12 -8.14
CA GLU A 3 11.93 -0.55 -9.04
C GLU A 3 10.80 0.11 -8.26
N ILE A 4 10.27 1.18 -8.80
CA ILE A 4 9.11 1.87 -8.26
C ILE A 4 7.91 1.50 -9.12
N MET A 5 6.92 0.90 -8.49
CA MET A 5 5.66 0.57 -9.15
C MET A 5 4.77 1.80 -9.20
N LYS A 6 4.18 2.08 -10.36
CA LYS A 6 3.25 3.18 -10.49
C LYS A 6 1.83 2.70 -10.23
N ILE A 7 1.10 3.42 -9.39
CA ILE A 7 -0.31 3.17 -9.12
C ILE A 7 -1.10 4.32 -9.73
N ASP A 8 -1.54 4.12 -10.97
CA ASP A 8 -2.26 5.16 -11.72
C ASP A 8 -3.78 4.99 -11.64
N THR A 9 -4.24 3.77 -11.37
CA THR A 9 -5.68 3.48 -11.32
C THR A 9 -5.99 2.61 -10.12
N ILE A 10 -7.26 2.61 -9.74
CA ILE A 10 -7.76 1.77 -8.66
C ILE A 10 -7.60 0.29 -9.05
N GLN A 11 -7.84 -0.05 -10.31
CA GLN A 11 -7.68 -1.43 -10.77
C GLN A 11 -6.26 -1.92 -10.60
N GLN A 12 -5.26 -1.12 -10.93
CA GLN A 12 -3.85 -1.49 -10.76
C GLN A 12 -3.54 -1.81 -9.30
N TYR A 13 -4.08 -1.00 -8.39
CA TYR A 13 -3.84 -1.20 -6.97
C TYR A 13 -4.51 -2.49 -6.48
N ASN A 14 -5.75 -2.72 -6.90
CA ASN A 14 -6.46 -3.95 -6.55
C ASN A 14 -5.74 -5.19 -7.11
N ASP A 15 -5.25 -5.10 -8.35
CA ASP A 15 -4.52 -6.22 -8.98
C ASP A 15 -3.25 -6.56 -8.22
N TYR A 16 -2.56 -5.54 -7.71
CA TYR A 16 -1.36 -5.76 -6.90
C TYR A 16 -1.67 -6.60 -5.66
N PHE A 17 -2.81 -6.35 -5.02
CA PHE A 17 -3.24 -7.11 -3.84
C PHE A 17 -3.99 -8.38 -4.20
N GLY A 18 -4.32 -8.61 -5.46
CA GLY A 18 -5.05 -9.78 -5.88
C GLY A 18 -6.53 -9.77 -5.50
N VAL A 19 -7.13 -8.58 -5.44
CA VAL A 19 -8.55 -8.42 -5.09
C VAL A 19 -9.32 -7.90 -6.29
N GLU A 20 -10.64 -8.16 -6.30
CA GLU A 20 -11.52 -7.76 -7.37
C GLU A 20 -11.76 -6.25 -7.34
N THR A 21 -11.85 -5.64 -8.54
CA THR A 21 -12.22 -4.24 -8.69
C THR A 21 -13.73 -4.14 -8.83
N LEU A 22 -14.39 -3.57 -7.82
CA LEU A 22 -15.84 -3.41 -7.79
C LEU A 22 -16.29 -2.05 -8.31
N HIS A 23 -15.38 -1.06 -8.31
CA HIS A 23 -15.67 0.28 -8.80
C HIS A 23 -14.40 0.87 -9.39
N PRO A 24 -14.45 1.54 -10.54
CA PRO A 24 -13.23 2.02 -11.21
C PRO A 24 -12.55 3.20 -10.51
N LEU A 25 -13.26 3.94 -9.65
CA LEU A 25 -12.75 5.18 -9.05
C LEU A 25 -12.55 5.10 -7.54
N VAL A 26 -13.02 4.04 -6.90
CA VAL A 26 -12.90 3.85 -5.45
C VAL A 26 -12.59 2.39 -5.17
N GLY A 27 -11.62 2.15 -4.30
CA GLY A 27 -11.30 0.79 -3.86
C GLY A 27 -11.17 0.72 -2.35
N VAL A 28 -11.71 -0.36 -1.77
CA VAL A 28 -11.51 -0.69 -0.36
C VAL A 28 -10.85 -2.05 -0.32
N ILE A 29 -9.68 -2.12 0.29
CA ILE A 29 -8.90 -3.35 0.35
C ILE A 29 -8.72 -3.74 1.81
N GLU A 30 -9.18 -4.93 2.17
CA GLU A 30 -8.82 -5.55 3.43
C GLU A 30 -7.58 -6.41 3.17
N GLY A 31 -6.45 -6.02 3.76
CA GLY A 31 -5.17 -6.64 3.45
C GLY A 31 -5.15 -8.13 3.70
N SER A 32 -5.83 -8.61 4.76
CA SER A 32 -5.86 -10.02 5.09
C SER A 32 -6.57 -10.89 4.06
N ARG A 33 -7.39 -10.29 3.20
CA ARG A 33 -8.07 -10.98 2.10
C ARG A 33 -7.29 -10.95 0.79
N GLY A 34 -6.22 -10.18 0.73
CA GLY A 34 -5.35 -10.14 -0.42
C GLY A 34 -4.40 -11.33 -0.44
N LYS A 35 -3.65 -11.43 -1.51
CA LYS A 35 -2.61 -12.45 -1.63
C LYS A 35 -1.33 -12.02 -0.93
N PRO A 36 -0.48 -12.96 -0.49
CA PRO A 36 0.87 -12.62 -0.06
C PRO A 36 1.63 -11.96 -1.20
N LEU A 37 2.46 -10.99 -0.88
CA LEU A 37 3.18 -10.24 -1.89
C LEU A 37 4.57 -9.84 -1.38
N TYR A 38 5.43 -9.46 -2.31
CA TYR A 38 6.73 -8.87 -2.00
C TYR A 38 6.55 -7.37 -1.80
N TYR A 39 7.33 -6.81 -0.89
CA TYR A 39 7.36 -5.37 -0.72
C TYR A 39 7.91 -4.70 -1.98
N CYS A 40 7.37 -3.53 -2.29
CA CYS A 40 7.92 -2.65 -3.31
C CYS A 40 7.57 -1.21 -2.98
N ARG A 41 8.38 -0.30 -3.51
CA ARG A 41 8.08 1.12 -3.41
C ARG A 41 7.09 1.47 -4.51
N LYS A 42 6.12 2.31 -4.18
CA LYS A 42 5.04 2.68 -5.09
C LYS A 42 4.97 4.17 -5.23
N LEU A 43 4.88 4.64 -6.48
CA LEU A 43 4.51 6.01 -6.76
C LEU A 43 3.00 6.05 -6.92
N TYR A 44 2.34 6.73 -6.00
CA TYR A 44 0.89 6.85 -6.00
C TYR A 44 0.48 8.03 -6.88
N ASN A 45 -0.43 7.76 -7.81
CA ASN A 45 -1.13 8.80 -8.56
C ASN A 45 -2.62 8.81 -8.23
N VAL A 46 -2.96 8.18 -7.12
CA VAL A 46 -4.31 8.20 -6.53
C VAL A 46 -4.17 8.59 -5.06
N TYR A 47 -5.27 9.01 -4.46
CA TYR A 47 -5.31 9.20 -3.02
C TYR A 47 -5.48 7.86 -2.32
N ALA A 48 -4.88 7.70 -1.16
CA ALA A 48 -5.07 6.51 -0.36
C ALA A 48 -5.04 6.85 1.13
N ILE A 49 -5.83 6.09 1.89
CA ILE A 49 -5.81 6.14 3.34
C ILE A 49 -5.54 4.72 3.81
N LEU A 50 -4.44 4.54 4.53
CA LEU A 50 -4.03 3.25 5.06
C LEU A 50 -4.26 3.23 6.56
N LEU A 51 -5.02 2.25 7.02
CA LEU A 51 -5.26 2.01 8.43
C LEU A 51 -4.57 0.71 8.84
N LYS A 52 -3.62 0.81 9.75
CA LYS A 52 -2.90 -0.33 10.30
C LYS A 52 -3.21 -0.46 11.78
N ASP A 53 -3.50 -1.66 12.20
CA ASP A 53 -3.79 -1.96 13.60
C ASP A 53 -2.71 -2.81 14.26
N THR A 54 -1.65 -3.16 13.52
CA THR A 54 -0.54 -3.95 14.00
C THR A 54 0.78 -3.24 13.73
N THR A 55 1.82 -3.61 14.46
CA THR A 55 3.16 -3.09 14.24
C THR A 55 3.73 -3.71 12.97
N CYS A 56 4.17 -2.87 12.04
CA CYS A 56 4.69 -3.31 10.74
C CYS A 56 6.15 -2.97 10.53
N GLY A 57 6.85 -2.47 11.55
CA GLY A 57 8.22 -1.99 11.39
C GLY A 57 8.27 -0.64 10.71
N GLN A 58 9.42 -0.31 10.14
CA GLN A 58 9.61 0.98 9.49
C GLN A 58 9.03 0.99 8.08
N LEU A 59 8.37 2.09 7.75
CA LEU A 59 7.82 2.33 6.44
C LEU A 59 8.31 3.70 5.97
N LYS A 60 8.76 3.77 4.73
CA LYS A 60 9.17 5.06 4.16
C LYS A 60 7.96 5.83 3.68
N TYR A 61 7.81 7.05 4.18
CA TYR A 61 6.77 7.98 3.79
C TYR A 61 7.43 9.20 3.16
N GLY A 62 7.30 9.34 1.85
CA GLY A 62 8.07 10.32 1.12
C GLY A 62 9.56 9.99 1.19
N GLN A 63 10.36 10.92 1.72
CA GLN A 63 11.78 10.70 1.91
C GLN A 63 12.14 10.38 3.36
N SER A 64 11.15 10.31 4.25
CA SER A 64 11.36 10.04 5.67
C SER A 64 10.92 8.63 6.00
N ALA A 65 11.61 7.99 6.93
CA ALA A 65 11.12 6.75 7.51
C ALA A 65 9.95 7.05 8.44
N TYR A 66 8.93 6.23 8.36
CA TYR A 66 7.79 6.30 9.27
C TYR A 66 7.68 4.99 10.01
N ASP A 67 7.67 5.08 11.33
CA ASP A 67 7.61 3.90 12.17
C ASP A 67 6.15 3.63 12.54
N TYR A 68 5.57 2.62 11.90
CA TYR A 68 4.18 2.24 12.19
C TYR A 68 4.07 1.72 13.61
N GLN A 69 3.24 2.38 14.36
CA GLN A 69 2.78 1.88 15.65
C GLN A 69 1.39 1.27 15.47
N ARG A 70 0.93 0.56 16.48
CA ARG A 70 -0.41 0.01 16.47
C ARG A 70 -1.43 1.14 16.38
N GLY A 71 -2.39 1.00 15.45
CA GLY A 71 -3.42 2.00 15.25
C GLY A 71 -3.01 3.19 14.40
N ALA A 72 -1.98 3.06 13.58
CA ALA A 72 -1.52 4.15 12.72
C ALA A 72 -2.43 4.34 11.52
N ILE A 73 -2.65 5.61 11.14
CA ILE A 73 -3.35 5.99 9.91
C ILE A 73 -2.41 6.82 9.07
N LEU A 74 -2.28 6.46 7.79
CA LEU A 74 -1.46 7.21 6.84
C LEU A 74 -2.32 7.72 5.72
N PHE A 75 -2.08 8.96 5.32
CA PHE A 75 -2.72 9.61 4.18
C PHE A 75 -1.71 9.77 3.06
N ILE A 76 -2.08 9.36 1.85
CA ILE A 76 -1.23 9.43 0.68
C ILE A 76 -1.93 10.26 -0.38
N ALA A 77 -1.21 11.21 -0.96
CA ALA A 77 -1.70 12.02 -2.06
C ALA A 77 -0.98 11.67 -3.36
N PRO A 78 -1.56 12.00 -4.53
CA PRO A 78 -0.88 11.78 -5.79
C PRO A 78 0.49 12.43 -5.82
N GLY A 79 1.47 11.74 -6.39
CA GLY A 79 2.85 12.20 -6.48
C GLY A 79 3.74 11.72 -5.33
N GLN A 80 3.19 11.02 -4.36
CA GLN A 80 3.99 10.50 -3.25
C GLN A 80 4.50 9.10 -3.52
N VAL A 81 5.74 8.86 -3.11
CA VAL A 81 6.34 7.52 -3.15
C VAL A 81 6.26 6.93 -1.76
N MET A 82 5.78 5.71 -1.67
CA MET A 82 5.60 5.04 -0.40
C MET A 82 5.85 3.55 -0.53
N GLY A 83 6.21 2.93 0.59
CA GLY A 83 6.46 1.50 0.67
C GLY A 83 7.89 1.19 1.06
N SER A 84 8.19 -0.09 1.07
CA SER A 84 9.51 -0.61 1.46
C SER A 84 10.12 -1.37 0.29
N GLU A 85 11.45 -1.50 0.32
CA GLU A 85 12.15 -2.29 -0.66
C GLU A 85 11.85 -3.78 -0.47
N ASP A 86 11.97 -4.53 -1.56
CA ASP A 86 11.81 -5.97 -1.53
C ASP A 86 12.90 -6.59 -0.66
N ASP A 87 12.51 -7.34 0.35
CA ASP A 87 13.42 -8.04 1.25
C ASP A 87 13.57 -9.52 0.88
N GLY A 88 13.02 -9.93 -0.26
CA GLY A 88 13.08 -11.32 -0.73
C GLY A 88 12.07 -12.24 -0.07
N LEU A 89 11.20 -11.72 0.78
CA LEU A 89 10.22 -12.51 1.52
C LEU A 89 8.81 -12.14 1.10
N LEU A 90 7.91 -13.12 1.13
CA LEU A 90 6.48 -12.87 0.95
C LEU A 90 5.87 -12.42 2.26
N HIS A 91 5.04 -11.41 2.19
CA HIS A 91 4.34 -10.84 3.34
C HIS A 91 2.85 -10.86 3.10
N GLN A 92 2.08 -11.18 4.14
CA GLN A 92 0.63 -11.05 4.08
C GLN A 92 0.26 -9.62 4.48
N PRO A 93 -0.41 -8.87 3.59
CA PRO A 93 -0.87 -7.54 3.95
C PRO A 93 -1.88 -7.58 5.09
N GLU A 94 -1.89 -6.56 5.91
CA GLU A 94 -2.83 -6.39 7.01
C GLU A 94 -3.38 -4.98 7.01
N GLY A 95 -4.50 -4.78 7.74
CA GLY A 95 -5.15 -3.50 7.82
C GLY A 95 -6.08 -3.24 6.65
N TRP A 96 -6.46 -1.98 6.50
CA TRP A 96 -7.42 -1.56 5.49
C TRP A 96 -6.83 -0.45 4.64
N ILE A 97 -7.21 -0.43 3.38
CA ILE A 97 -6.83 0.63 2.45
C ILE A 97 -8.09 1.14 1.77
N LEU A 98 -8.26 2.46 1.79
CA LEU A 98 -9.25 3.15 0.97
C LEU A 98 -8.48 3.94 -0.08
N ALA A 99 -8.73 3.66 -1.34
CA ALA A 99 -8.08 4.36 -2.46
C ALA A 99 -9.12 5.05 -3.33
N PHE A 100 -8.82 6.24 -3.81
CA PHE A 100 -9.77 7.00 -4.63
C PHE A 100 -9.09 8.08 -5.49
#